data_d6c38c595fb6a30c80d300108d71fb06
#
_entry.id   d6c38c595fb6a30c80d300108d71fb06
#
_cell.length_a   1.000
_cell.length_b   1.000
_cell.length_c   1.000
_cell.angle_alpha   90.00
_cell.angle_beta   90.00
_cell.angle_gamma   90.00
#
_symmetry.space_group_name_H-M   'P 1'
#
loop_
_entity.id
_entity.type
_entity.pdbx_description
1 polymer ?
#
loop_
_entity_poly.entity_id
_entity_poly.type
_entity_poly.pdbx_seq_one_letter_code
_entity_poly.pdbx_strand_id
1 'polypeptide(L)'
;MATLLGAMLALAFGTGAVAAPVPDALAVPRLAFVPPAPGSYRLERIMKAPDGIVLESDGSLRRLSEFTTGKVTLFSFIYTYCTDPKGCPLAYATLHSLKGTIERTPSLRGKVRFVSMSFDPEYDTPVAMRSYGGAEARAGNGLVWHFLTTRNSRELAPMLEGFGQDVSVAAGKPPGQRAPVLSHLLKVYLLDGGGEVREIYSTSWLHPAVLLNDIKTLLQEPAPRGRKTILTSKLTSH
;
A
#
# COMPACT_ATOMS: atom_id res chain seq x y z
N MET A 1 79.25 3.59 -5.11
CA MET A 1 78.18 2.81 -4.50
C MET A 1 76.91 3.63 -4.61
N ALA A 2 76.07 3.37 -5.58
CA ALA A 2 74.79 4.07 -5.81
C ALA A 2 73.67 3.06 -5.68
N THR A 3 72.80 3.24 -4.70
CA THR A 3 71.67 2.40 -4.38
C THR A 3 70.42 2.94 -5.09
N LEU A 4 69.89 2.24 -6.08
CA LEU A 4 68.63 2.53 -6.75
C LEU A 4 67.45 2.00 -5.92
N LEU A 5 66.58 2.90 -5.49
CA LEU A 5 65.31 2.57 -4.80
C LEU A 5 64.20 2.48 -5.90
N GLY A 6 63.72 1.27 -6.15
CA GLY A 6 62.60 1.05 -7.05
C GLY A 6 61.25 1.24 -6.32
N ALA A 7 60.43 2.19 -6.77
CA ALA A 7 59.08 2.37 -6.28
C ALA A 7 58.12 1.41 -7.02
N MET A 8 57.50 0.47 -6.32
CA MET A 8 56.41 -0.35 -6.82
C MET A 8 55.08 0.44 -6.72
N LEU A 9 54.46 0.70 -7.86
CA LEU A 9 53.13 1.30 -7.98
C LEU A 9 52.09 0.16 -7.91
N ALA A 10 51.34 0.04 -6.81
CA ALA A 10 50.28 -0.90 -6.67
C ALA A 10 49.00 -0.33 -7.32
N LEU A 11 48.58 -0.92 -8.43
CA LEU A 11 47.24 -0.66 -9.01
C LEU A 11 46.18 -1.38 -8.19
N ALA A 12 45.35 -0.65 -7.46
CA ALA A 12 44.15 -1.16 -6.83
C ALA A 12 43.03 -1.29 -7.88
N PHE A 13 42.74 -2.51 -8.30
CA PHE A 13 41.51 -2.79 -9.06
C PHE A 13 40.32 -2.72 -8.11
N GLY A 14 39.52 -1.66 -8.23
CA GLY A 14 38.23 -1.55 -7.57
C GLY A 14 37.27 -2.56 -8.20
N THR A 15 36.93 -3.62 -7.45
CA THR A 15 35.83 -4.53 -7.81
C THR A 15 34.51 -3.79 -7.62
N GLY A 16 33.96 -3.24 -8.70
CA GLY A 16 32.59 -2.71 -8.71
C GLY A 16 31.64 -3.86 -8.37
N ALA A 17 30.93 -3.77 -7.25
CA ALA A 17 29.86 -4.67 -6.90
C ALA A 17 28.74 -4.51 -7.95
N VAL A 18 28.61 -5.46 -8.85
CA VAL A 18 27.45 -5.58 -9.75
C VAL A 18 26.27 -5.95 -8.87
N ALA A 19 25.27 -5.06 -8.75
CA ALA A 19 24.03 -5.36 -8.05
C ALA A 19 23.40 -6.61 -8.67
N ALA A 20 23.10 -7.62 -7.83
CA ALA A 20 22.44 -8.82 -8.29
C ALA A 20 21.12 -8.49 -8.98
N PRO A 21 20.77 -9.11 -10.12
CA PRO A 21 19.49 -8.87 -10.78
C PRO A 21 18.37 -9.26 -9.82
N VAL A 22 17.37 -8.37 -9.71
CA VAL A 22 16.13 -8.62 -8.96
C VAL A 22 15.49 -9.88 -9.57
N PRO A 23 15.13 -10.90 -8.78
CA PRO A 23 14.52 -12.10 -9.31
C PRO A 23 13.31 -11.78 -10.19
N ASP A 24 13.20 -12.39 -11.35
CA ASP A 24 12.13 -12.19 -12.35
C ASP A 24 10.72 -12.42 -11.77
N ALA A 25 10.62 -13.16 -10.68
CA ALA A 25 9.39 -13.42 -9.91
C ALA A 25 8.76 -12.20 -9.25
N LEU A 26 9.52 -11.10 -9.09
CA LEU A 26 9.04 -9.80 -8.55
C LEU A 26 8.90 -8.73 -9.64
N ALA A 27 9.10 -9.10 -10.91
CA ALA A 27 8.93 -8.17 -12.01
C ALA A 27 7.46 -7.75 -12.13
N VAL A 28 7.22 -6.45 -12.15
CA VAL A 28 5.88 -5.91 -12.41
C VAL A 28 5.38 -6.45 -13.75
N PRO A 29 4.15 -7.02 -13.83
CA PRO A 29 3.61 -7.55 -15.08
C PRO A 29 3.67 -6.53 -16.20
N ARG A 30 4.01 -6.96 -17.42
CA ARG A 30 3.96 -6.07 -18.59
C ARG A 30 2.51 -5.81 -18.96
N LEU A 31 2.16 -4.54 -19.17
CA LEU A 31 0.83 -4.19 -19.69
C LEU A 31 0.75 -4.59 -21.17
N ALA A 32 -0.35 -5.24 -21.53
CA ALA A 32 -0.69 -5.55 -22.92
C ALA A 32 -1.38 -4.37 -23.64
N PHE A 33 -1.57 -3.25 -22.96
CA PHE A 33 -2.25 -2.06 -23.46
C PHE A 33 -1.61 -0.79 -22.89
N VAL A 34 -1.92 0.36 -23.50
CA VAL A 34 -1.57 1.68 -22.98
C VAL A 34 -2.70 2.16 -22.08
N PRO A 35 -2.45 2.42 -20.78
CA PRO A 35 -3.48 2.94 -19.88
C PRO A 35 -4.04 4.28 -20.40
N PRO A 36 -5.35 4.53 -20.27
CA PRO A 36 -5.95 5.81 -20.66
C PRO A 36 -5.28 7.00 -19.97
N ALA A 37 -5.27 8.15 -20.62
CA ALA A 37 -4.67 9.36 -20.05
C ALA A 37 -5.41 9.79 -18.76
N PRO A 38 -4.70 10.28 -17.73
CA PRO A 38 -5.35 10.81 -16.52
C PRO A 38 -6.40 11.88 -16.85
N GLY A 39 -7.57 11.79 -16.24
CA GLY A 39 -8.68 12.71 -16.44
C GLY A 39 -9.51 12.48 -17.69
N SER A 40 -9.14 11.55 -18.59
CA SER A 40 -9.93 11.19 -19.76
C SER A 40 -11.12 10.25 -19.44
N TYR A 41 -11.20 9.77 -18.21
CA TYR A 41 -12.22 8.85 -17.71
C TYR A 41 -12.57 9.20 -16.26
N ARG A 42 -13.62 8.57 -15.76
CA ARG A 42 -14.03 8.68 -14.35
C ARG A 42 -13.95 7.32 -13.69
N LEU A 43 -13.56 7.32 -12.42
CA LEU A 43 -13.61 6.13 -11.58
C LEU A 43 -14.96 6.13 -10.85
N GLU A 44 -15.65 4.99 -10.87
CA GLU A 44 -16.91 4.83 -10.20
C GLU A 44 -16.76 4.82 -8.67
N ARG A 45 -17.86 5.03 -7.95
CA ARG A 45 -17.92 4.85 -6.50
C ARG A 45 -18.41 3.44 -6.21
N ILE A 46 -17.51 2.58 -5.75
CA ILE A 46 -17.80 1.16 -5.56
C ILE A 46 -18.44 0.94 -4.19
N MET A 47 -17.80 1.42 -3.12
CA MET A 47 -18.29 1.28 -1.75
C MET A 47 -17.61 2.28 -0.84
N LYS A 48 -18.21 2.53 0.33
CA LYS A 48 -17.58 3.27 1.41
C LYS A 48 -16.60 2.36 2.15
N ALA A 49 -15.38 2.86 2.41
CA ALA A 49 -14.46 2.14 3.27
C ALA A 49 -15.08 1.92 4.66
N PRO A 50 -15.02 0.71 5.21
CA PRO A 50 -15.44 0.45 6.59
C PRO A 50 -14.54 1.19 7.57
N ASP A 51 -15.02 1.35 8.79
CA ASP A 51 -14.23 1.93 9.88
C ASP A 51 -14.13 0.94 11.05
N GLY A 52 -13.10 1.10 11.86
CA GLY A 52 -12.85 0.24 13.01
C GLY A 52 -11.63 0.73 13.80
N ILE A 53 -11.34 0.05 14.90
CA ILE A 53 -10.15 0.31 15.70
C ILE A 53 -8.98 -0.50 15.13
N VAL A 54 -7.86 0.15 14.92
CA VAL A 54 -6.62 -0.44 14.42
C VAL A 54 -5.45 -0.09 15.33
N LEU A 55 -4.40 -0.87 15.25
CA LEU A 55 -3.09 -0.60 15.82
C LEU A 55 -2.13 -0.20 14.70
N GLU A 56 -1.50 0.95 14.82
CA GLU A 56 -0.39 1.32 13.97
C GLU A 56 0.88 0.56 14.37
N SER A 57 1.86 0.51 13.50
CA SER A 57 3.12 -0.22 13.74
C SER A 57 3.94 0.28 14.93
N ASP A 58 3.64 1.47 15.47
CA ASP A 58 4.20 1.99 16.73
C ASP A 58 3.42 1.52 17.97
N GLY A 59 2.30 0.81 17.79
CA GLY A 59 1.42 0.31 18.84
C GLY A 59 0.30 1.29 19.22
N SER A 60 0.22 2.45 18.60
CA SER A 60 -0.85 3.42 18.88
C SER A 60 -2.21 2.93 18.37
N LEU A 61 -3.24 3.12 19.20
CA LEU A 61 -4.63 2.87 18.82
C LEU A 61 -5.16 4.04 17.99
N ARG A 62 -5.72 3.74 16.85
CA ARG A 62 -6.26 4.71 15.90
C ARG A 62 -7.57 4.21 15.30
N ARG A 63 -8.26 5.08 14.60
CA ARG A 63 -9.39 4.67 13.75
C ARG A 63 -8.95 4.48 12.31
N LEU A 64 -9.48 3.45 11.65
CA LEU A 64 -9.17 3.17 10.25
C LEU A 64 -9.53 4.36 9.34
N SER A 65 -10.61 5.10 9.67
CA SER A 65 -11.02 6.30 8.93
C SER A 65 -9.96 7.41 8.90
N GLU A 66 -9.04 7.48 9.87
CA GLU A 66 -7.93 8.43 9.85
C GLU A 66 -6.93 8.13 8.71
N PHE A 67 -6.88 6.88 8.28
CA PHE A 67 -6.01 6.40 7.20
C PHE A 67 -6.71 6.29 5.85
N THR A 68 -8.05 6.27 5.83
CA THR A 68 -8.82 6.10 4.59
C THR A 68 -9.48 7.39 4.12
N THR A 69 -9.36 8.50 4.87
CA THR A 69 -9.93 9.80 4.49
C THR A 69 -8.86 10.90 4.42
N GLY A 70 -9.18 12.02 3.77
CA GLY A 70 -8.33 13.22 3.69
C GLY A 70 -7.28 13.19 2.58
N LYS A 71 -6.92 12.02 2.05
CA LYS A 71 -5.95 11.85 0.95
C LYS A 71 -6.41 10.74 0.02
N VAL A 72 -5.92 10.75 -1.21
CA VAL A 72 -5.99 9.55 -2.07
C VAL A 72 -5.16 8.46 -1.41
N THR A 73 -5.77 7.31 -1.18
CA THR A 73 -5.14 6.22 -0.42
C THR A 73 -5.09 4.94 -1.25
N LEU A 74 -3.92 4.34 -1.39
CA LEU A 74 -3.79 2.94 -1.82
C LEU A 74 -3.75 2.07 -0.57
N PHE A 75 -4.73 1.18 -0.48
CA PHE A 75 -4.94 0.30 0.67
C PHE A 75 -4.81 -1.16 0.25
N SER A 76 -4.04 -1.95 0.97
CA SER A 76 -3.88 -3.39 0.73
C SER A 76 -3.99 -4.18 2.02
N PHE A 77 -4.59 -5.37 1.95
CA PHE A 77 -4.44 -6.36 3.00
C PHE A 77 -3.23 -7.24 2.72
N ILE A 78 -2.49 -7.56 3.78
CA ILE A 78 -1.27 -8.40 3.72
C ILE A 78 -1.21 -9.35 4.92
N TYR A 79 -0.26 -10.27 4.90
CA TYR A 79 0.29 -10.90 6.10
C TYR A 79 1.81 -11.02 5.94
N THR A 80 2.55 -10.82 7.05
CA THR A 80 4.00 -10.57 7.01
C THR A 80 4.82 -11.78 6.57
N TYR A 81 4.25 -12.97 6.67
CA TYR A 81 4.89 -14.24 6.31
C TYR A 81 4.38 -14.83 4.98
N CYS A 82 3.73 -14.02 4.14
CA CYS A 82 3.28 -14.42 2.80
C CYS A 82 4.47 -14.71 1.89
N THR A 83 4.51 -15.91 1.33
CA THR A 83 5.56 -16.36 0.40
C THR A 83 5.08 -16.48 -1.04
N ASP A 84 3.79 -16.22 -1.31
CA ASP A 84 3.27 -16.23 -2.68
C ASP A 84 3.80 -15.02 -3.46
N PRO A 85 4.65 -15.23 -4.49
CA PRO A 85 5.23 -14.13 -5.25
C PRO A 85 4.20 -13.27 -6.00
N LYS A 86 3.00 -13.80 -6.25
CA LYS A 86 1.88 -13.09 -6.88
C LYS A 86 0.92 -12.48 -5.86
N GLY A 87 1.17 -12.65 -4.58
CA GLY A 87 0.41 -12.11 -3.45
C GLY A 87 1.01 -10.83 -2.87
N CYS A 88 1.20 -10.82 -1.54
CA CYS A 88 1.72 -9.65 -0.82
C CYS A 88 3.08 -9.14 -1.33
N PRO A 89 4.06 -9.98 -1.72
CA PRO A 89 5.31 -9.51 -2.30
C PRO A 89 5.12 -8.67 -3.58
N LEU A 90 4.21 -9.08 -4.48
CA LEU A 90 3.89 -8.31 -5.68
C LEU A 90 3.27 -6.96 -5.32
N ALA A 91 2.31 -6.93 -4.39
CA ALA A 91 1.71 -5.69 -3.92
C ALA A 91 2.76 -4.74 -3.34
N TYR A 92 3.62 -5.25 -2.46
CA TYR A 92 4.70 -4.46 -1.86
C TYR A 92 5.65 -3.89 -2.92
N ALA A 93 6.14 -4.72 -3.84
CA ALA A 93 7.06 -4.28 -4.90
C ALA A 93 6.43 -3.23 -5.82
N THR A 94 5.15 -3.41 -6.19
CA THR A 94 4.41 -2.46 -7.02
C THR A 94 4.24 -1.12 -6.32
N LEU A 95 3.81 -1.12 -5.05
CA LEU A 95 3.63 0.10 -4.26
C LEU A 95 4.99 0.79 -4.01
N HIS A 96 6.05 0.03 -3.71
CA HIS A 96 7.39 0.58 -3.54
C HIS A 96 7.90 1.30 -4.81
N SER A 97 7.73 0.67 -5.97
CA SER A 97 8.06 1.29 -7.27
C SER A 97 7.27 2.57 -7.52
N LEU A 98 5.95 2.53 -7.25
CA LEU A 98 5.06 3.67 -7.42
C LEU A 98 5.41 4.82 -6.46
N LYS A 99 5.78 4.51 -5.21
CA LYS A 99 6.18 5.49 -4.20
C LYS A 99 7.27 6.41 -4.72
N GLY A 100 8.35 5.84 -5.28
CA GLY A 100 9.44 6.63 -5.85
C GLY A 100 8.98 7.59 -6.97
N THR A 101 8.01 7.16 -7.78
CA THR A 101 7.44 8.01 -8.84
C THR A 101 6.59 9.15 -8.26
N ILE A 102 5.77 8.87 -7.26
CA ILE A 102 4.95 9.89 -6.57
C ILE A 102 5.84 10.94 -5.89
N GLU A 103 6.88 10.52 -5.20
CA GLU A 103 7.80 11.41 -4.49
C GLU A 103 8.58 12.34 -5.43
N ARG A 104 8.89 11.87 -6.64
CA ARG A 104 9.51 12.70 -7.68
C ARG A 104 8.53 13.62 -8.40
N THR A 105 7.22 13.46 -8.19
CA THR A 105 6.17 14.24 -8.88
C THR A 105 5.63 15.34 -7.94
N PRO A 106 6.02 16.62 -8.09
CA PRO A 106 5.65 17.68 -7.14
C PRO A 106 4.15 17.84 -6.92
N SER A 107 3.34 17.66 -7.97
CA SER A 107 1.87 17.78 -7.91
C SER A 107 1.18 16.69 -7.08
N LEU A 108 1.86 15.59 -6.76
CA LEU A 108 1.34 14.45 -5.99
C LEU A 108 1.80 14.45 -4.52
N ARG A 109 2.86 15.21 -4.20
CA ARG A 109 3.43 15.24 -2.85
C ARG A 109 2.38 15.65 -1.82
N GLY A 110 2.31 14.91 -0.72
CA GLY A 110 1.39 15.16 0.38
C GLY A 110 -0.09 14.83 0.10
N LYS A 111 -0.46 14.50 -1.14
CA LYS A 111 -1.85 14.21 -1.55
C LYS A 111 -2.18 12.72 -1.56
N VAL A 112 -1.16 11.87 -1.52
CA VAL A 112 -1.28 10.41 -1.59
C VAL A 112 -0.66 9.78 -0.35
N ARG A 113 -1.20 8.68 0.11
CA ARG A 113 -0.61 7.80 1.13
C ARG A 113 -0.84 6.33 0.78
N PHE A 114 -0.07 5.46 1.40
CA PHE A 114 -0.25 4.02 1.32
C PHE A 114 -0.60 3.45 2.69
N VAL A 115 -1.39 2.39 2.68
CA VAL A 115 -1.78 1.64 3.88
C VAL A 115 -1.68 0.15 3.57
N SER A 116 -0.92 -0.57 4.37
CA SER A 116 -0.92 -2.03 4.39
C SER A 116 -1.43 -2.50 5.74
N MET A 117 -2.53 -3.24 5.74
CA MET A 117 -3.17 -3.75 6.93
C MET A 117 -3.08 -5.27 6.97
N SER A 118 -2.69 -5.82 8.12
CA SER A 118 -2.69 -7.26 8.28
C SER A 118 -4.11 -7.83 8.36
N PHE A 119 -4.31 -9.00 7.77
CA PHE A 119 -5.50 -9.82 8.02
C PHE A 119 -5.23 -11.01 8.95
N ASP A 120 -4.07 -11.04 9.61
CA ASP A 120 -3.73 -12.05 10.64
C ASP A 120 -3.13 -11.41 11.90
N PRO A 121 -3.94 -10.75 12.72
CA PRO A 121 -3.45 -10.02 13.90
C PRO A 121 -2.83 -10.91 14.97
N GLU A 122 -3.04 -12.23 14.93
CA GLU A 122 -2.45 -13.15 15.90
C GLU A 122 -0.93 -13.31 15.67
N TYR A 123 -0.50 -13.26 14.42
CA TYR A 123 0.92 -13.32 14.04
C TYR A 123 1.51 -11.94 13.75
N ASP A 124 0.71 -11.07 13.14
CA ASP A 124 1.15 -9.75 12.67
C ASP A 124 0.92 -8.68 13.75
N THR A 125 1.67 -8.77 14.84
CA THR A 125 1.69 -7.74 15.88
C THR A 125 2.22 -6.39 15.33
N PRO A 126 2.03 -5.26 16.03
CA PRO A 126 2.63 -3.97 15.63
C PRO A 126 4.14 -4.07 15.37
N VAL A 127 4.87 -4.86 16.16
CA VAL A 127 6.30 -5.09 15.98
C VAL A 127 6.58 -5.85 14.68
N ALA A 128 5.80 -6.89 14.36
CA ALA A 128 5.92 -7.62 13.10
C ALA A 128 5.62 -6.71 11.90
N MET A 129 4.57 -5.89 11.98
CA MET A 129 4.21 -4.92 10.95
C MET A 129 5.30 -3.86 10.73
N ARG A 130 5.93 -3.38 11.80
CA ARG A 130 7.07 -2.47 11.73
C ARG A 130 8.29 -3.11 11.05
N SER A 131 8.57 -4.36 11.39
CA SER A 131 9.66 -5.12 10.77
C SER A 131 9.40 -5.36 9.29
N TYR A 132 8.18 -5.73 8.91
CA TYR A 132 7.76 -5.92 7.52
C TYR A 132 7.89 -4.62 6.71
N GLY A 133 7.41 -3.51 7.24
CA GLY A 133 7.51 -2.20 6.59
C GLY A 133 8.95 -1.68 6.51
N GLY A 134 9.85 -2.13 7.38
CA GLY A 134 11.26 -1.78 7.36
C GLY A 134 11.52 -0.27 7.37
N ALA A 135 12.21 0.22 6.34
CA ALA A 135 12.47 1.64 6.16
C ALA A 135 11.19 2.44 5.87
N GLU A 136 10.23 1.85 5.16
CA GLU A 136 8.97 2.52 4.80
C GLU A 136 8.10 2.85 6.02
N ALA A 137 8.08 1.98 7.02
CA ALA A 137 7.37 2.22 8.29
C ALA A 137 8.00 3.34 9.14
N ARG A 138 9.21 3.79 8.79
CA ARG A 138 9.97 4.81 9.53
C ARG A 138 10.20 6.10 8.74
N ALA A 139 9.77 6.14 7.49
CA ALA A 139 10.01 7.28 6.61
C ALA A 139 9.27 8.53 7.10
N GLY A 140 10.02 9.63 7.38
CA GLY A 140 9.45 10.89 7.90
C GLY A 140 9.13 11.94 6.86
N ASN A 141 9.84 11.99 5.73
CA ASN A 141 9.82 13.10 4.78
C ASN A 141 9.47 12.64 3.35
N GLY A 142 8.25 12.19 3.10
CA GLY A 142 7.87 11.73 1.79
C GLY A 142 6.43 11.27 1.75
N LEU A 143 6.14 10.31 0.87
CA LEU A 143 4.88 9.59 0.90
C LEU A 143 4.85 8.71 2.15
N VAL A 144 3.83 8.91 2.99
CA VAL A 144 3.65 8.12 4.20
C VAL A 144 3.02 6.77 3.84
N TRP A 145 3.65 5.70 4.32
CA TRP A 145 3.14 4.33 4.20
C TRP A 145 2.88 3.77 5.59
N HIS A 146 1.60 3.60 5.94
CA HIS A 146 1.16 3.08 7.22
C HIS A 146 1.08 1.56 7.19
N PHE A 147 1.48 0.92 8.29
CA PHE A 147 1.42 -0.52 8.49
C PHE A 147 0.55 -0.79 9.72
N LEU A 148 -0.63 -1.37 9.48
CA LEU A 148 -1.68 -1.50 10.47
C LEU A 148 -1.97 -2.97 10.78
N THR A 149 -2.42 -3.22 12.01
CA THR A 149 -3.01 -4.48 12.44
C THR A 149 -4.20 -4.19 13.37
N THR A 150 -4.79 -5.21 13.97
CA THR A 150 -5.80 -5.06 15.03
C THR A 150 -5.35 -5.83 16.28
N ARG A 151 -6.07 -5.69 17.40
CA ARG A 151 -5.77 -6.45 18.62
C ARG A 151 -6.10 -7.93 18.49
N ASN A 152 -7.06 -8.26 17.63
CA ASN A 152 -7.53 -9.62 17.42
C ASN A 152 -8.42 -9.72 16.17
N SER A 153 -8.70 -10.96 15.75
CA SER A 153 -9.52 -11.26 14.57
C SER A 153 -10.98 -10.78 14.69
N ARG A 154 -11.53 -10.63 15.91
CA ARG A 154 -12.90 -10.13 16.11
C ARG A 154 -13.01 -8.64 15.70
N GLU A 155 -12.01 -7.83 16.01
CA GLU A 155 -11.96 -6.43 15.59
C GLU A 155 -11.71 -6.28 14.10
N LEU A 156 -10.96 -7.21 13.53
CA LEU A 156 -10.63 -7.21 12.09
C LEU A 156 -11.84 -7.59 11.22
N ALA A 157 -12.63 -8.59 11.64
CA ALA A 157 -13.67 -9.22 10.81
C ALA A 157 -14.64 -8.22 10.15
N PRO A 158 -15.20 -7.20 10.84
CA PRO A 158 -16.10 -6.24 10.19
C PRO A 158 -15.42 -5.41 9.10
N MET A 159 -14.11 -5.17 9.22
CA MET A 159 -13.34 -4.43 8.21
C MET A 159 -13.09 -5.30 6.97
N LEU A 160 -12.74 -6.58 7.14
CA LEU A 160 -12.63 -7.52 6.03
C LEU A 160 -13.96 -7.67 5.28
N GLU A 161 -15.06 -7.86 6.01
CA GLU A 161 -16.40 -7.95 5.43
C GLU A 161 -16.75 -6.66 4.66
N GLY A 162 -16.52 -5.49 5.27
CA GLY A 162 -16.82 -4.19 4.66
C GLY A 162 -16.00 -3.89 3.40
N PHE A 163 -14.79 -4.44 3.28
CA PHE A 163 -13.98 -4.38 2.06
C PHE A 163 -14.27 -5.53 1.08
N GLY A 164 -15.13 -6.48 1.44
CA GLY A 164 -15.34 -7.69 0.64
C GLY A 164 -14.06 -8.52 0.48
N GLN A 165 -13.21 -8.52 1.51
CA GLN A 165 -11.96 -9.28 1.51
C GLN A 165 -12.17 -10.62 2.18
N ASP A 166 -12.36 -11.67 1.39
CA ASP A 166 -12.43 -13.04 1.89
C ASP A 166 -11.05 -13.55 2.25
N VAL A 167 -10.95 -14.17 3.41
CA VAL A 167 -9.75 -14.86 3.91
C VAL A 167 -10.15 -16.19 4.52
N SER A 168 -9.46 -17.25 4.15
CA SER A 168 -9.64 -18.58 4.73
C SER A 168 -8.30 -19.24 5.01
N VAL A 169 -8.27 -20.16 5.97
CA VAL A 169 -7.08 -20.97 6.18
C VAL A 169 -7.02 -22.01 5.06
N ALA A 170 -5.91 -22.02 4.32
CA ALA A 170 -5.71 -23.02 3.27
C ALA A 170 -5.66 -24.43 3.87
N ALA A 171 -6.25 -25.39 3.16
CA ALA A 171 -6.19 -26.78 3.58
C ALA A 171 -4.73 -27.29 3.53
N GLY A 172 -4.22 -27.74 4.67
CA GLY A 172 -2.87 -28.26 4.80
C GLY A 172 -1.86 -27.20 5.25
N LYS A 173 -1.25 -27.47 6.40
CA LYS A 173 -0.12 -26.67 6.91
C LYS A 173 1.18 -27.30 6.36
N PRO A 174 2.01 -26.55 5.64
CA PRO A 174 3.30 -27.06 5.19
C PRO A 174 4.16 -27.53 6.37
N PRO A 175 4.89 -28.64 6.24
CA PRO A 175 5.78 -29.12 7.29
C PRO A 175 6.79 -28.02 7.69
N GLY A 176 6.96 -27.79 9.00
CA GLY A 176 7.92 -26.84 9.52
C GLY A 176 7.44 -25.37 9.61
N GLN A 177 6.29 -25.02 9.07
CA GLN A 177 5.73 -23.67 9.23
C GLN A 177 4.99 -23.53 10.55
N ARG A 178 5.25 -22.44 11.29
CA ARG A 178 4.55 -22.12 12.56
C ARG A 178 3.16 -21.52 12.32
N ALA A 179 3.02 -20.70 11.28
CA ALA A 179 1.78 -20.03 10.93
C ALA A 179 1.01 -20.76 9.80
N PRO A 180 -0.32 -20.64 9.74
CA PRO A 180 -1.14 -21.22 8.67
C PRO A 180 -0.87 -20.51 7.34
N VAL A 181 -1.08 -21.19 6.22
CA VAL A 181 -1.16 -20.52 4.91
C VAL A 181 -2.56 -19.95 4.78
N LEU A 182 -2.63 -18.65 4.47
CA LEU A 182 -3.91 -17.97 4.26
C LEU A 182 -4.24 -17.93 2.78
N SER A 183 -5.43 -18.42 2.41
CA SER A 183 -5.96 -18.33 1.05
C SER A 183 -6.80 -17.06 0.94
N HIS A 184 -6.45 -16.22 -0.03
CA HIS A 184 -7.14 -14.96 -0.31
C HIS A 184 -6.84 -14.53 -1.75
N LEU A 185 -7.68 -13.68 -2.30
CA LEU A 185 -7.38 -12.97 -3.53
C LEU A 185 -6.65 -11.67 -3.21
N LEU A 186 -5.54 -11.43 -3.91
CA LEU A 186 -4.87 -10.14 -3.81
C LEU A 186 -5.79 -9.04 -4.33
N LYS A 187 -6.08 -8.07 -3.46
CA LYS A 187 -6.81 -6.84 -3.78
C LYS A 187 -6.03 -5.65 -3.25
N VAL A 188 -5.83 -4.65 -4.11
CA VAL A 188 -5.38 -3.32 -3.70
C VAL A 188 -6.50 -2.35 -4.03
N TYR A 189 -6.91 -1.57 -3.05
CA TYR A 189 -8.02 -0.64 -3.14
C TYR A 189 -7.50 0.78 -3.33
N LEU A 190 -8.07 1.51 -4.27
CA LEU A 190 -7.85 2.94 -4.43
C LEU A 190 -9.02 3.69 -3.80
N LEU A 191 -8.74 4.52 -2.81
CA LEU A 191 -9.73 5.34 -2.13
C LEU A 191 -9.53 6.81 -2.46
N ASP A 192 -10.61 7.54 -2.62
CA ASP A 192 -10.57 9.01 -2.70
C ASP A 192 -10.44 9.66 -1.32
N GLY A 193 -10.26 10.99 -1.29
CA GLY A 193 -10.17 11.74 -0.04
C GLY A 193 -11.43 11.73 0.82
N GLY A 194 -12.57 11.29 0.27
CA GLY A 194 -13.80 11.06 1.02
C GLY A 194 -13.87 9.68 1.68
N GLY A 195 -12.92 8.79 1.39
CA GLY A 195 -12.91 7.40 1.85
C GLY A 195 -13.86 6.49 1.07
N GLU A 196 -14.19 6.85 -0.17
CA GLU A 196 -14.88 5.98 -1.11
C GLU A 196 -13.87 5.13 -1.87
N VAL A 197 -14.07 3.83 -1.95
CA VAL A 197 -13.33 2.94 -2.84
C VAL A 197 -13.74 3.24 -4.28
N ARG A 198 -12.76 3.58 -5.10
CA ARG A 198 -12.96 4.01 -6.49
C ARG A 198 -12.42 2.99 -7.49
N GLU A 199 -11.50 2.12 -7.08
CA GLU A 199 -10.98 1.02 -7.89
C GLU A 199 -10.48 -0.12 -6.99
N ILE A 200 -10.51 -1.35 -7.52
CA ILE A 200 -10.00 -2.56 -6.86
C ILE A 200 -9.11 -3.32 -7.85
N TYR A 201 -7.82 -3.29 -7.62
CA TYR A 201 -6.85 -3.95 -8.48
C TYR A 201 -6.60 -5.38 -8.01
N SER A 202 -6.78 -6.32 -8.91
CA SER A 202 -6.29 -7.70 -8.76
C SER A 202 -4.87 -7.83 -9.33
N THR A 203 -4.26 -9.00 -9.16
CA THR A 203 -2.90 -9.29 -9.63
C THR A 203 -2.63 -8.87 -11.07
N SER A 204 -3.60 -9.08 -11.99
CA SER A 204 -3.43 -8.79 -13.42
C SER A 204 -3.45 -7.28 -13.75
N TRP A 205 -4.06 -6.46 -12.90
CA TRP A 205 -4.23 -5.02 -13.10
C TRP A 205 -3.33 -4.18 -12.18
N LEU A 206 -2.62 -4.82 -11.25
CA LEU A 206 -1.75 -4.17 -10.29
C LEU A 206 -0.44 -3.73 -10.96
N HIS A 207 -0.49 -2.58 -11.63
CA HIS A 207 0.64 -2.03 -12.38
C HIS A 207 0.86 -0.55 -12.03
N PRO A 208 2.11 -0.10 -11.76
CA PRO A 208 2.39 1.28 -11.33
C PRO A 208 1.84 2.35 -12.27
N ALA A 209 1.85 2.13 -13.58
CA ALA A 209 1.35 3.10 -14.56
C ALA A 209 -0.19 3.23 -14.50
N VAL A 210 -0.92 2.13 -14.28
CA VAL A 210 -2.37 2.15 -14.10
C VAL A 210 -2.72 2.90 -12.82
N LEU A 211 -2.13 2.48 -11.69
CA LEU A 211 -2.37 3.12 -10.40
C LEU A 211 -2.04 4.62 -10.42
N LEU A 212 -0.96 5.01 -11.09
CA LEU A 212 -0.55 6.41 -11.20
C LEU A 212 -1.57 7.24 -11.98
N ASN A 213 -2.11 6.70 -13.09
CA ASN A 213 -3.12 7.38 -13.90
C ASN A 213 -4.44 7.54 -13.13
N ASP A 214 -4.86 6.52 -12.40
CA ASP A 214 -6.08 6.56 -11.59
C ASP A 214 -5.94 7.54 -10.42
N ILE A 215 -4.81 7.55 -9.72
CA ILE A 215 -4.51 8.57 -8.69
C ILE A 215 -4.59 9.98 -9.27
N LYS A 216 -3.98 10.22 -10.43
CA LYS A 216 -4.01 11.53 -11.09
C LYS A 216 -5.44 11.89 -11.52
N THR A 217 -6.22 10.92 -12.00
CA THR A 217 -7.64 11.11 -12.38
C THR A 217 -8.46 11.56 -11.18
N LEU A 218 -8.33 10.87 -10.02
CA LEU A 218 -9.03 11.26 -8.79
C LEU A 218 -8.63 12.67 -8.32
N LEU A 219 -7.36 13.03 -8.43
CA LEU A 219 -6.88 14.35 -8.00
C LEU A 219 -7.31 15.49 -8.94
N GLN A 220 -7.79 15.18 -10.15
CA GLN A 220 -8.36 16.13 -11.10
C GLN A 220 -9.88 16.24 -10.95
N GLU A 221 -10.53 15.30 -10.25
CA GLU A 221 -11.95 15.40 -9.97
C GLU A 221 -12.25 16.65 -9.11
N PRO A 222 -13.32 17.40 -9.41
CA PRO A 222 -13.74 18.49 -8.55
C PRO A 222 -14.06 17.95 -7.16
N ALA A 223 -13.69 18.70 -6.12
CA ALA A 223 -14.05 18.34 -4.75
C ALA A 223 -15.57 18.06 -4.66
N PRO A 224 -16.00 17.03 -3.92
CA PRO A 224 -17.43 16.75 -3.76
C PRO A 224 -18.11 18.04 -3.25
N ARG A 225 -19.07 18.55 -4.01
CA ARG A 225 -19.86 19.70 -3.57
C ARG A 225 -20.51 19.31 -2.25
N GLY A 226 -20.10 19.96 -1.17
CA GLY A 226 -20.65 19.72 0.16
C GLY A 226 -22.18 19.75 0.07
N ARG A 227 -22.82 18.71 0.60
CA ARG A 227 -24.28 18.68 0.73
C ARG A 227 -24.65 19.91 1.53
N LYS A 228 -25.21 20.94 0.87
CA LYS A 228 -25.79 22.09 1.60
C LYS A 228 -26.81 21.52 2.57
N THR A 229 -26.48 21.56 3.85
CA THR A 229 -27.46 21.31 4.91
C THR A 229 -28.52 22.40 4.75
N ILE A 230 -29.66 22.05 4.18
CA ILE A 230 -30.82 22.92 4.19
C ILE A 230 -31.29 22.92 5.63
N LEU A 231 -30.86 23.94 6.37
CA LEU A 231 -31.49 24.29 7.64
C LEU A 231 -32.93 24.77 7.30
N THR A 232 -33.88 23.83 7.34
CA THR A 232 -35.29 24.15 7.40
C THR A 232 -35.55 24.88 8.74
N SER A 233 -35.48 26.21 8.72
CA SER A 233 -36.04 27.04 9.78
C SER A 233 -37.53 26.80 9.78
N LYS A 234 -38.03 25.91 10.64
CA LYS A 234 -39.44 25.94 11.05
C LYS A 234 -39.62 27.20 11.90
N LEU A 235 -40.10 28.27 11.27
CA LEU A 235 -40.79 29.33 11.99
C LEU A 235 -42.02 28.70 12.63
N THR A 236 -42.04 28.65 13.94
CA THR A 236 -43.26 28.53 14.72
C THR A 236 -43.86 29.93 14.85
N SER A 237 -44.96 30.14 14.16
CA SER A 237 -45.88 31.22 14.46
C SER A 237 -47.14 30.60 15.06
N HIS A 238 -47.51 31.16 16.23
CA HIS A 238 -48.70 31.05 17.08
C HIS A 238 -48.74 29.91 18.08
#